data_818c52259b98ca74ca794ff9deffd1e8
#
_entry.id   818c52259b98ca74ca794ff9deffd1e8
#
_cell.length_a   1.000
_cell.length_b   1.000
_cell.length_c   1.000
_cell.angle_alpha   90.00
_cell.angle_beta   90.00
_cell.angle_gamma   90.00
#
_symmetry.space_group_name_H-M   'P 1'
#
loop_
_entity.id
_entity.type
_entity.pdbx_description
1 polymer ?
#
loop_
_entity_poly.entity_id
_entity_poly.type
_entity_poly.pdbx_seq_one_letter_code
_entity_poly.pdbx_strand_id
1 'polypeptide(L)'
;MSGLLIRADARSIPLANESVQCVVTSPPFWGLRDYGLEQGVWGDPSRDRQGAVDACEHEWGYEPSKRRGIFCQRCGTWRGNLGLEPTPKLYVQHLVEIFREVRRVLRPDGTVWLNLGDSYCGNSTGSDSNSSTLE
;
A
#
# COMPACT_ATOMS: atom_id res chain seq x y z
N MET A 1 12.26 24.75 -18.49
CA MET A 1 11.80 23.37 -18.25
C MET A 1 10.33 23.41 -17.91
N SER A 2 9.49 22.70 -18.66
CA SER A 2 8.07 22.59 -18.37
C SER A 2 7.83 21.32 -17.56
N GLY A 3 7.17 21.45 -16.40
CA GLY A 3 6.75 20.32 -15.59
C GLY A 3 5.33 19.89 -15.95
N LEU A 4 5.02 18.61 -15.89
CA LEU A 4 3.67 18.06 -16.03
C LEU A 4 3.22 17.47 -14.68
N LEU A 5 2.04 17.89 -14.20
CA LEU A 5 1.41 17.33 -13.02
C LEU A 5 0.33 16.33 -13.44
N ILE A 6 0.45 15.09 -12.97
CA ILE A 6 -0.51 14.01 -13.26
C ILE A 6 -1.06 13.48 -11.94
N ARG A 7 -2.38 13.41 -11.82
CA ARG A 7 -3.07 12.71 -10.73
C ARG A 7 -3.49 11.32 -11.23
N ALA A 8 -2.88 10.28 -10.66
CA ALA A 8 -3.15 8.90 -11.07
C ALA A 8 -2.94 7.92 -9.91
N ASP A 9 -3.43 6.69 -10.08
CA ASP A 9 -3.12 5.56 -9.20
C ASP A 9 -1.71 5.06 -9.54
N ALA A 10 -0.84 4.92 -8.53
CA ALA A 10 0.53 4.44 -8.71
C ALA A 10 0.61 2.98 -9.19
N ARG A 11 -0.50 2.24 -9.09
CA ARG A 11 -0.64 0.87 -9.64
C ARG A 11 -1.04 0.86 -11.13
N SER A 12 -1.27 2.03 -11.72
CA SER A 12 -1.61 2.21 -13.13
C SER A 12 -1.11 3.57 -13.60
N ILE A 13 0.19 3.68 -13.77
CA ILE A 13 0.86 4.94 -14.13
C ILE A 13 0.57 5.26 -15.61
N PRO A 14 -0.06 6.42 -15.95
CA PRO A 14 -0.46 6.76 -17.31
C PRO A 14 0.73 7.28 -18.15
N LEU A 15 1.80 6.52 -18.17
CA LEU A 15 3.00 6.77 -18.95
C LEU A 15 3.32 5.56 -19.82
N ALA A 16 3.96 5.79 -20.96
CA ALA A 16 4.42 4.72 -21.83
C ALA A 16 5.49 3.84 -21.16
N ASN A 17 5.62 2.60 -21.62
CA ASN A 17 6.71 1.73 -21.17
C ASN A 17 8.04 2.39 -21.47
N GLU A 18 9.02 2.19 -20.59
CA GLU A 18 10.42 2.63 -20.78
C GLU A 18 10.59 4.12 -21.15
N SER A 19 9.68 4.98 -20.63
CA SER A 19 9.66 6.41 -20.94
C SER A 19 10.28 7.30 -19.86
N VAL A 20 10.55 6.75 -18.67
CA VAL A 20 11.06 7.49 -17.51
C VAL A 20 12.51 7.13 -17.23
N GLN A 21 13.38 8.13 -17.11
CA GLN A 21 14.81 7.93 -16.83
C GLN A 21 15.10 7.77 -15.33
N CYS A 22 14.33 8.45 -14.48
CA CYS A 22 14.57 8.45 -13.05
C CYS A 22 13.26 8.55 -12.29
N VAL A 23 13.12 7.76 -11.25
CA VAL A 23 12.01 7.82 -10.28
C VAL A 23 12.57 8.13 -8.91
N VAL A 24 12.01 9.16 -8.25
CA VAL A 24 12.31 9.51 -6.86
C VAL A 24 11.01 9.44 -6.09
N THR A 25 10.93 8.62 -5.04
CA THR A 25 9.69 8.41 -4.30
C THR A 25 9.93 8.04 -2.84
N SER A 26 8.92 8.37 -2.02
CA SER A 26 8.82 8.00 -0.62
C SER A 26 7.39 7.52 -0.37
N PRO A 27 7.11 6.23 -0.51
CA PRO A 27 5.78 5.70 -0.21
C PRO A 27 5.46 5.83 1.28
N PRO A 28 4.18 5.78 1.66
CA PRO A 28 3.79 5.76 3.08
C PRO A 28 4.52 4.63 3.81
N PHE A 29 5.13 4.95 4.97
CA PHE A 29 5.83 3.96 5.80
C PHE A 29 4.82 3.11 6.57
N TRP A 30 5.10 1.84 6.74
CA TRP A 30 4.20 0.92 7.42
C TRP A 30 3.96 1.29 8.88
N GLY A 31 2.68 1.37 9.28
CA GLY A 31 2.24 1.63 10.65
C GLY A 31 2.45 3.05 11.15
N LEU A 32 2.94 3.98 10.32
CA LEU A 32 3.36 5.30 10.79
C LEU A 32 2.23 6.33 10.77
N ARG A 33 1.51 6.51 9.67
CA ARG A 33 0.52 7.58 9.50
C ARG A 33 -0.71 7.13 8.73
N ASP A 34 -1.87 7.56 9.22
CA ASP A 34 -3.10 7.60 8.46
C ASP A 34 -3.26 9.01 7.85
N TYR A 35 -3.30 9.07 6.52
CA TYR A 35 -3.45 10.34 5.80
C TYR A 35 -4.93 10.71 5.57
N GLY A 36 -5.87 9.92 6.07
CA GLY A 36 -7.31 10.16 5.91
C GLY A 36 -7.79 10.12 4.45
N LEU A 37 -7.08 9.41 3.59
CA LEU A 37 -7.43 9.28 2.18
C LEU A 37 -8.56 8.26 1.98
N GLU A 38 -9.21 8.33 0.82
CA GLU A 38 -10.14 7.29 0.39
C GLU A 38 -9.41 5.95 0.29
N GLN A 39 -10.02 4.90 0.85
CA GLN A 39 -9.43 3.56 0.88
C GLN A 39 -9.40 2.93 -0.51
N GLY A 40 -8.24 2.48 -0.94
CA GLY A 40 -8.07 1.70 -2.16
C GLY A 40 -8.37 0.22 -1.95
N VAL A 41 -8.73 -0.46 -3.04
CA VAL A 41 -8.88 -1.93 -3.10
C VAL A 41 -7.58 -2.52 -3.63
N TRP A 42 -6.98 -3.48 -2.91
CA TRP A 42 -5.65 -4.04 -3.18
C TRP A 42 -5.69 -5.56 -3.36
N GLY A 43 -4.86 -6.06 -4.29
CA GLY A 43 -4.79 -7.50 -4.54
C GLY A 43 -6.04 -8.04 -5.24
N ASP A 44 -6.76 -7.20 -5.97
CA ASP A 44 -7.90 -7.62 -6.75
C ASP A 44 -7.42 -8.47 -7.96
N PRO A 45 -7.73 -9.77 -8.00
CA PRO A 45 -7.30 -10.65 -9.07
C PRO A 45 -7.85 -10.23 -10.45
N SER A 46 -8.90 -9.40 -10.50
CA SER A 46 -9.45 -8.89 -11.75
C SER A 46 -8.57 -7.79 -12.37
N ARG A 47 -7.71 -7.15 -11.61
CA ARG A 47 -6.80 -6.10 -12.10
C ARG A 47 -5.58 -6.64 -12.87
N ASP A 48 -5.10 -7.83 -12.50
CA ASP A 48 -3.90 -8.44 -13.10
C ASP A 48 -4.16 -9.13 -14.43
N ARG A 49 -5.41 -9.23 -14.85
CA ARG A 49 -5.81 -9.93 -16.10
C ARG A 49 -6.46 -8.95 -17.07
N GLN A 50 -5.78 -8.65 -18.16
CA GLN A 50 -6.42 -8.06 -19.33
C GLN A 50 -7.54 -9.00 -19.80
N GLY A 51 -8.80 -8.66 -19.48
CA GLY A 51 -9.98 -9.43 -19.84
C GLY A 51 -10.55 -10.33 -18.76
N ALA A 52 -10.29 -10.05 -17.48
CA ALA A 52 -10.92 -10.80 -16.39
C ALA A 52 -12.43 -10.63 -16.40
N VAL A 53 -13.08 -11.69 -16.79
CA VAL A 53 -14.49 -11.98 -16.57
C VAL A 53 -14.60 -12.33 -15.08
N ASP A 54 -15.59 -11.75 -14.41
CA ASP A 54 -15.92 -11.94 -13.01
C ASP A 54 -15.14 -11.04 -12.03
N ALA A 55 -15.44 -9.74 -12.11
CA ALA A 55 -15.20 -8.83 -11.00
C ALA A 55 -15.90 -9.38 -9.75
N CYS A 56 -15.15 -9.67 -8.70
CA CYS A 56 -15.76 -10.13 -7.46
C CYS A 56 -16.72 -9.05 -6.93
N GLU A 57 -17.98 -9.39 -6.75
CA GLU A 57 -18.88 -8.57 -5.95
C GLU A 57 -18.41 -8.66 -4.51
N HIS A 58 -17.59 -7.68 -4.11
CA HIS A 58 -16.93 -7.70 -2.82
C HIS A 58 -17.93 -7.66 -1.67
N GLU A 59 -17.87 -8.66 -0.84
CA GLU A 59 -18.58 -8.71 0.44
C GLU A 59 -17.59 -8.36 1.55
N TRP A 60 -17.68 -7.11 2.02
CA TRP A 60 -16.77 -6.61 3.05
C TRP A 60 -17.19 -7.07 4.42
N GLY A 61 -16.27 -7.66 5.19
CA GLY A 61 -16.48 -8.07 6.56
C GLY A 61 -16.72 -6.90 7.51
N TYR A 62 -16.92 -7.18 8.79
CA TYR A 62 -17.04 -6.15 9.81
C TYR A 62 -15.68 -5.49 10.08
N GLU A 63 -15.64 -4.17 10.03
CA GLU A 63 -14.45 -3.38 10.33
C GLU A 63 -14.57 -2.77 11.73
N PRO A 64 -13.85 -3.30 12.74
CA PRO A 64 -13.89 -2.75 14.11
C PRO A 64 -13.14 -1.42 14.22
N SER A 65 -12.27 -1.10 13.27
CA SER A 65 -11.60 0.20 13.21
C SER A 65 -11.34 0.62 11.76
N LYS A 66 -11.81 1.81 11.39
CA LYS A 66 -11.61 2.40 10.06
C LYS A 66 -10.14 2.56 9.63
N ARG A 67 -9.19 2.35 10.55
CA ARG A 67 -7.75 2.58 10.31
C ARG A 67 -7.03 1.39 9.68
N ARG A 68 -7.52 0.14 9.84
CA ARG A 68 -6.78 -1.05 9.42
C ARG A 68 -7.27 -1.67 8.12
N GLY A 69 -8.26 -1.06 7.48
CA GLY A 69 -8.89 -1.63 6.30
C GLY A 69 -9.62 -2.95 6.59
N ILE A 70 -10.14 -3.55 5.54
CA ILE A 70 -11.06 -4.67 5.65
C ILE A 70 -10.83 -5.66 4.52
N PHE A 71 -10.99 -6.95 4.78
CA PHE A 71 -10.88 -8.00 3.78
C PHE A 71 -12.24 -8.36 3.20
N CYS A 72 -12.27 -8.60 1.89
CA CYS A 72 -13.40 -9.22 1.23
C CYS A 72 -13.52 -10.68 1.69
N GLN A 73 -14.70 -11.08 2.14
CA GLN A 73 -14.97 -12.45 2.60
C GLN A 73 -14.97 -13.47 1.47
N ARG A 74 -15.21 -13.03 0.23
CA ARG A 74 -15.26 -13.91 -0.95
C ARG A 74 -13.90 -14.16 -1.57
N CYS A 75 -13.10 -13.12 -1.81
CA CYS A 75 -11.85 -13.22 -2.57
C CYS A 75 -10.58 -12.89 -1.78
N GLY A 76 -10.71 -12.46 -0.53
CA GLY A 76 -9.57 -12.09 0.30
C GLY A 76 -8.89 -10.76 -0.05
N THR A 77 -9.39 -10.04 -1.05
CA THR A 77 -8.92 -8.69 -1.41
C THR A 77 -9.01 -7.76 -0.21
N TRP A 78 -8.01 -6.95 0.00
CA TRP A 78 -7.98 -5.97 1.08
C TRP A 78 -8.36 -4.57 0.58
N ARG A 79 -9.19 -3.86 1.37
CA ARG A 79 -9.53 -2.45 1.17
C ARG A 79 -8.95 -1.62 2.30
N GLY A 80 -8.10 -0.68 1.97
CA GLY A 80 -7.42 0.18 2.95
C GLY A 80 -6.42 1.13 2.29
N ASN A 81 -5.62 1.82 3.09
CA ASN A 81 -4.59 2.74 2.63
C ASN A 81 -3.21 2.12 2.77
N LEU A 82 -2.36 2.31 1.75
CA LEU A 82 -0.97 1.88 1.78
C LEU A 82 -0.27 2.42 3.05
N GLY A 83 0.44 1.54 3.74
CA GLY A 83 1.08 1.83 5.03
C GLY A 83 0.22 1.50 6.25
N LEU A 84 -1.05 1.14 6.07
CA LEU A 84 -1.97 0.73 7.16
C LEU A 84 -2.35 -0.74 7.11
N GLU A 85 -1.66 -1.53 6.32
CA GLU A 85 -1.86 -2.97 6.23
C GLU A 85 -1.72 -3.64 7.60
N PRO A 86 -2.54 -4.67 7.89
CA PRO A 86 -2.49 -5.36 9.16
C PRO A 86 -1.18 -6.13 9.40
N THR A 87 -0.41 -6.40 8.35
CA THR A 87 0.88 -7.11 8.45
C THR A 87 1.96 -6.50 7.53
N PRO A 88 3.25 -6.55 7.94
CA PRO A 88 4.35 -6.11 7.08
C PRO A 88 4.40 -6.86 5.75
N LYS A 89 4.06 -8.15 5.78
CA LYS A 89 4.02 -8.99 4.57
C LYS A 89 3.06 -8.44 3.53
N LEU A 90 1.86 -8.06 3.95
CA LEU A 90 0.85 -7.49 3.05
C LEU A 90 1.30 -6.13 2.50
N TYR A 91 1.90 -5.30 3.35
CA TYR A 91 2.49 -4.03 2.93
C TYR A 91 3.55 -4.20 1.84
N VAL A 92 4.45 -5.15 2.01
CA VAL A 92 5.47 -5.46 0.98
C VAL A 92 4.83 -5.95 -0.31
N GLN A 93 3.78 -6.77 -0.24
CA GLN A 93 3.04 -7.22 -1.44
C GLN A 93 2.44 -6.05 -2.22
N HIS A 94 1.81 -5.09 -1.54
CA HIS A 94 1.26 -3.89 -2.17
C HIS A 94 2.34 -2.95 -2.72
N LEU A 95 3.47 -2.81 -2.02
CA LEU A 95 4.62 -2.09 -2.58
C LEU A 95 5.13 -2.74 -3.87
N VAL A 96 5.24 -4.06 -3.90
CA VAL A 96 5.67 -4.79 -5.10
C VAL A 96 4.69 -4.56 -6.26
N GLU A 97 3.39 -4.51 -6.01
CA GLU A 97 2.38 -4.16 -7.04
C GLU A 97 2.67 -2.79 -7.65
N ILE A 98 2.90 -1.76 -6.82
CA ILE A 98 3.27 -0.41 -7.28
C ILE A 98 4.61 -0.43 -8.05
N PHE A 99 5.63 -1.08 -7.51
CA PHE A 99 6.95 -1.08 -8.13
C PHE A 99 7.06 -1.91 -9.41
N ARG A 100 6.10 -2.79 -9.70
CA ARG A 100 5.94 -3.40 -11.03
C ARG A 100 5.57 -2.36 -12.07
N GLU A 101 4.67 -1.43 -11.74
CA GLU A 101 4.31 -0.30 -12.61
C GLU A 101 5.47 0.69 -12.77
N VAL A 102 6.17 1.01 -11.69
CA VAL A 102 7.40 1.82 -11.76
C VAL A 102 8.42 1.18 -12.71
N ARG A 103 8.64 -0.13 -12.59
CA ARG A 103 9.54 -0.87 -13.48
C ARG A 103 9.08 -0.82 -14.94
N ARG A 104 7.77 -0.92 -15.20
CA ARG A 104 7.21 -0.86 -16.56
C ARG A 104 7.52 0.46 -17.24
N VAL A 105 7.37 1.58 -16.53
CA VAL A 105 7.60 2.91 -17.10
C VAL A 105 9.07 3.33 -17.10
N LEU A 106 9.89 2.70 -16.27
CA LEU A 106 11.31 3.02 -16.16
C LEU A 106 12.10 2.42 -17.34
N ARG A 107 13.00 3.19 -17.92
CA ARG A 107 13.91 2.73 -18.96
C ARG A 107 14.87 1.65 -18.43
N PRO A 108 15.39 0.75 -19.28
CA PRO A 108 16.35 -0.28 -18.85
C PRO A 108 17.62 0.28 -18.18
N ASP A 109 18.03 1.49 -18.55
CA ASP A 109 19.16 2.25 -17.99
C ASP A 109 18.72 3.27 -16.92
N GLY A 110 17.45 3.25 -16.52
CA GLY A 110 16.88 4.19 -15.57
C GLY A 110 17.21 3.84 -14.12
N THR A 111 17.01 4.81 -13.23
CA THR A 111 17.31 4.68 -11.79
C THR A 111 16.08 4.94 -10.93
N VAL A 112 16.01 4.25 -9.79
CA VAL A 112 14.99 4.47 -8.74
C VAL A 112 15.68 4.91 -7.46
N TRP A 113 15.24 6.05 -6.92
CA TRP A 113 15.64 6.55 -5.61
C TRP A 113 14.46 6.39 -4.67
N LEU A 114 14.58 5.43 -3.76
CA LEU A 114 13.52 5.06 -2.82
C LEU A 114 13.92 5.45 -1.40
N ASN A 115 13.14 6.34 -0.78
CA ASN A 115 13.22 6.58 0.66
C ASN A 115 12.15 5.73 1.36
N LEU A 116 12.58 4.73 2.09
CA LEU A 116 11.72 3.82 2.83
C LEU A 116 12.15 3.81 4.30
N GLY A 117 11.22 4.11 5.19
CA GLY A 117 11.46 4.02 6.64
C GLY A 117 11.14 2.63 7.14
N ASP A 118 11.94 2.17 8.10
CA ASP A 118 11.62 1.02 8.91
C ASP A 118 10.57 1.40 9.97
N SER A 119 9.79 0.42 10.41
CA SER A 119 8.96 0.57 11.59
C SER A 119 9.89 0.67 12.81
N TYR A 120 9.80 1.76 13.55
CA TYR A 120 10.45 1.80 14.85
C TYR A 120 9.92 0.62 15.68
N CYS A 121 10.82 -0.22 16.22
CA CYS A 121 10.53 -0.98 17.41
C CYS A 121 10.29 0.04 18.53
N GLY A 122 9.12 0.67 18.50
CA GLY A 122 8.69 1.55 19.56
C GLY A 122 8.69 0.72 20.83
N ASN A 123 9.41 1.15 21.84
CA ASN A 123 9.09 0.77 23.19
C ASN A 123 7.58 0.91 23.30
N SER A 124 6.87 -0.20 23.31
CA SER A 124 5.56 -0.22 23.90
C SER A 124 5.79 0.14 25.38
N THR A 125 5.75 1.41 25.68
CA THR A 125 5.43 1.86 27.02
C THR A 125 3.96 1.47 27.22
N GLY A 126 3.72 0.17 27.26
CA GLY A 126 2.57 -0.37 27.92
C GLY A 126 2.70 0.10 29.36
N SER A 127 1.91 1.07 29.73
CA SER A 127 1.62 1.36 31.12
C SER A 127 0.86 0.16 31.68
N ASP A 128 1.58 -0.91 31.99
CA ASP A 128 1.13 -1.92 32.90
C ASP A 128 1.25 -1.31 34.30
N SER A 129 0.29 -0.42 34.61
CA SER A 129 -0.07 -0.08 35.97
C SER A 129 -0.81 -1.29 36.56
N ASN A 130 -0.10 -2.33 36.92
CA ASN A 130 -0.60 -3.33 37.84
C ASN A 130 0.56 -3.87 38.67
N SER A 131 1.19 -3.00 39.48
CA SER A 131 1.95 -3.44 40.65
C SER A 131 0.96 -3.73 41.78
N SER A 132 0.39 -4.93 41.79
CA SER A 132 -0.17 -5.47 43.03
C SER A 132 0.97 -5.84 43.94
N THR A 133 1.27 -4.97 44.84
CA THR A 133 2.07 -5.26 46.04
C THR A 133 1.36 -6.36 46.80
N LEU A 134 1.97 -7.53 46.91
CA LEU A 134 1.60 -8.53 47.88
C LEU A 134 2.53 -8.36 49.07
N GLU A 135 1.95 -8.00 50.19
CA GLU A 135 2.50 -8.24 51.51
C GLU A 135 2.48 -9.72 51.85
#